data_18bbfaba6718ff3baa689059e348347e
#
_entry.id   18bbfaba6718ff3baa689059e348347e
#
_cell.length_a   1.000
_cell.length_b   1.000
_cell.length_c   1.000
_cell.angle_alpha   90.00
_cell.angle_beta   90.00
_cell.angle_gamma   90.00
#
_symmetry.space_group_name_H-M   'P 1'
#
loop_
_entity.id
_entity.type
_entity.pdbx_description
1 polymer ?
#
loop_
_entity_poly.entity_id
_entity_poly.type
_entity_poly.pdbx_seq_one_letter_code
_entity_poly.pdbx_strand_id
1 'polypeptide(L)'
;MAGAGLALLGAAAVLDAIVRPSPRFVWNLSASAPLGLYVVSSKGEIAAGDTVIARVPALWRLWAGRRRYIPINVPLVKRVAAIPGDSVCAIGTLVQINGRGVAIRRLSDGRGRDMPDWHGCTTLGQREYLLLGDGPDSFDGRYFGPTGRNDIIGKAHRL
;
A
#
# COMPACT_ATOMS: atom_id res chain seq x y z
N MET A 1 -35.45 29.37 18.43
CA MET A 1 -34.13 29.56 17.77
C MET A 1 -33.11 28.48 18.11
N ALA A 2 -33.47 27.30 18.66
CA ALA A 2 -32.54 26.20 19.02
C ALA A 2 -32.25 25.19 17.89
N GLY A 3 -33.03 25.21 16.79
CA GLY A 3 -32.88 24.21 15.72
C GLY A 3 -31.71 24.39 14.74
N ALA A 4 -31.26 25.65 14.56
CA ALA A 4 -30.17 25.93 13.60
C ALA A 4 -28.77 25.50 14.09
N GLY A 5 -28.55 25.52 15.41
CA GLY A 5 -27.26 25.12 16.00
C GLY A 5 -26.99 23.61 15.93
N LEU A 6 -28.04 22.81 16.10
CA LEU A 6 -27.93 21.35 16.03
C LEU A 6 -27.66 20.84 14.60
N ALA A 7 -28.23 21.50 13.59
CA ALA A 7 -27.99 21.16 12.18
C ALA A 7 -26.54 21.47 11.74
N LEU A 8 -25.97 22.60 12.23
CA LEU A 8 -24.58 22.97 11.92
C LEU A 8 -23.57 22.05 12.59
N LEU A 9 -23.80 21.60 13.84
CA LEU A 9 -22.93 20.63 14.52
C LEU A 9 -23.00 19.26 13.87
N GLY A 10 -24.19 18.83 13.41
CA GLY A 10 -24.36 17.58 12.66
C GLY A 10 -23.63 17.61 11.31
N ALA A 11 -23.70 18.70 10.57
CA ALA A 11 -23.02 18.87 9.29
C ALA A 11 -21.48 18.89 9.45
N ALA A 12 -20.96 19.55 10.48
CA ALA A 12 -19.53 19.57 10.78
C ALA A 12 -19.00 18.18 11.15
N ALA A 13 -19.73 17.42 11.97
CA ALA A 13 -19.35 16.06 12.35
C ALA A 13 -19.39 15.08 11.16
N VAL A 14 -20.32 15.24 10.23
CA VAL A 14 -20.40 14.44 9.00
C VAL A 14 -19.26 14.81 8.05
N LEU A 15 -18.89 16.09 7.94
CA LEU A 15 -17.76 16.54 7.13
C LEU A 15 -16.42 15.98 7.64
N ASP A 16 -16.20 15.98 8.96
CA ASP A 16 -15.01 15.38 9.59
C ASP A 16 -14.94 13.86 9.37
N ALA A 17 -16.07 13.17 9.31
CA ALA A 17 -16.13 11.74 9.01
C ALA A 17 -15.81 11.42 7.54
N ILE A 18 -16.02 12.36 6.62
CA ILE A 18 -15.79 12.19 5.18
C ILE A 18 -14.38 12.61 4.77
N VAL A 19 -13.81 13.63 5.39
CA VAL A 19 -12.46 14.14 5.12
C VAL A 19 -11.49 13.60 6.17
N ARG A 20 -11.04 12.37 6.01
CA ARG A 20 -9.89 11.89 6.81
C ARG A 20 -8.63 12.56 6.27
N PRO A 21 -7.98 13.48 7.00
CA PRO A 21 -6.75 14.09 6.53
C PRO A 21 -5.69 13.00 6.34
N SER A 22 -4.97 13.06 5.25
CA SER A 22 -3.84 12.18 5.01
C SER A 22 -2.79 12.39 6.10
N PRO A 23 -2.21 11.34 6.70
CA PRO A 23 -1.20 11.50 7.73
C PRO A 23 -0.01 12.28 7.16
N ARG A 24 0.46 13.27 7.91
CA ARG A 24 1.68 14.03 7.58
C ARG A 24 2.95 13.32 8.03
N PHE A 25 2.83 12.48 9.04
CA PHE A 25 3.93 11.70 9.61
C PHE A 25 3.49 10.26 9.78
N VAL A 26 4.41 9.33 9.49
CA VAL A 26 4.21 7.89 9.68
C VAL A 26 5.46 7.34 10.34
N TRP A 27 5.28 6.65 11.47
CA TRP A 27 6.36 5.92 12.12
C TRP A 27 6.39 4.48 11.60
N ASN A 28 7.47 4.10 10.91
CA ASN A 28 7.65 2.74 10.43
C ASN A 28 8.39 1.89 11.45
N LEU A 29 7.73 0.84 11.92
CA LEU A 29 8.27 -0.16 12.84
C LEU A 29 8.57 -1.50 12.16
N SER A 30 8.35 -1.61 10.84
CA SER A 30 8.51 -2.87 10.11
C SER A 30 9.78 -2.88 9.27
N ALA A 31 10.46 -4.03 9.23
CA ALA A 31 11.66 -4.24 8.42
C ALA A 31 11.44 -4.22 6.90
N SER A 32 10.22 -3.96 6.44
CA SER A 32 9.90 -3.87 5.01
C SER A 32 10.36 -2.57 4.34
N ALA A 33 10.80 -1.60 5.14
CA ALA A 33 11.48 -0.36 4.75
C ALA A 33 12.36 0.07 5.93
N PRO A 34 13.33 1.00 5.76
CA PRO A 34 14.12 1.50 6.87
C PRO A 34 13.24 1.98 8.04
N LEU A 35 13.59 1.56 9.26
CA LEU A 35 12.85 1.96 10.47
C LEU A 35 12.98 3.46 10.71
N GLY A 36 11.94 4.11 11.22
CA GLY A 36 11.99 5.52 11.60
C GLY A 36 10.76 6.32 11.20
N LEU A 37 10.88 7.62 11.39
CA LEU A 37 9.85 8.61 11.09
C LEU A 37 9.91 9.03 9.63
N TYR A 38 8.75 9.05 8.98
CA TYR A 38 8.59 9.50 7.60
C TYR A 38 7.67 10.71 7.53
N VAL A 39 8.09 11.71 6.76
CA VAL A 39 7.23 12.83 6.35
C VAL A 39 6.53 12.45 5.06
N VAL A 40 5.22 12.68 5.00
CA VAL A 40 4.37 12.31 3.87
C VAL A 40 3.96 13.55 3.08
N SER A 41 4.18 13.53 1.77
CA SER A 41 3.72 14.53 0.83
C SER A 41 2.72 13.92 -0.16
N SER A 42 1.53 14.47 -0.26
CA SER A 42 0.53 14.08 -1.26
C SER A 42 0.80 14.67 -2.65
N LYS A 43 1.75 15.59 -2.76
CA LYS A 43 2.09 16.31 -4.00
C LYS A 43 3.20 15.60 -4.77
N GLY A 44 3.17 15.79 -6.09
CA GLY A 44 4.19 15.30 -7.01
C GLY A 44 3.86 13.97 -7.67
N GLU A 45 4.54 13.71 -8.78
CA GLU A 45 4.46 12.46 -9.51
C GLU A 45 5.19 11.35 -8.75
N ILE A 46 4.68 10.14 -8.90
CA ILE A 46 5.28 8.94 -8.31
C ILE A 46 6.18 8.31 -9.37
N ALA A 47 7.45 8.15 -9.03
CA ALA A 47 8.47 7.55 -9.87
C ALA A 47 8.94 6.20 -9.31
N ALA A 48 9.56 5.38 -10.15
CA ALA A 48 10.24 4.17 -9.72
C ALA A 48 11.34 4.51 -8.70
N GLY A 49 11.44 3.73 -7.64
CA GLY A 49 12.37 3.96 -6.54
C GLY A 49 11.86 4.86 -5.41
N ASP A 50 10.79 5.62 -5.63
CA ASP A 50 10.18 6.42 -4.56
C ASP A 50 9.71 5.55 -3.40
N THR A 51 9.87 6.05 -2.18
CA THR A 51 9.16 5.50 -1.02
C THR A 51 7.79 6.13 -0.91
N VAL A 52 6.76 5.32 -0.70
CA VAL A 52 5.37 5.78 -0.58
C VAL A 52 4.71 5.20 0.66
N ILE A 53 3.71 5.94 1.14
CA ILE A 53 2.74 5.45 2.11
C ILE A 53 1.51 5.00 1.33
N ALA A 54 1.10 3.75 1.53
CA ALA A 54 -0.03 3.19 0.81
C ALA A 54 -0.94 2.36 1.73
N ARG A 55 -2.20 2.26 1.38
CA ARG A 55 -3.13 1.31 2.00
C ARG A 55 -2.98 -0.05 1.33
N VAL A 56 -3.22 -1.11 2.07
CA VAL A 56 -3.46 -2.42 1.44
C VAL A 56 -4.67 -2.28 0.50
N PRO A 57 -4.63 -2.77 -0.74
CA PRO A 57 -5.76 -2.70 -1.66
C PRO A 57 -7.05 -3.24 -1.00
N ALA A 58 -8.19 -2.62 -1.29
CA ALA A 58 -9.46 -2.83 -0.56
C ALA A 58 -9.86 -4.31 -0.44
N LEU A 59 -9.69 -5.09 -1.51
CA LEU A 59 -9.97 -6.54 -1.53
C LEU A 59 -9.17 -7.32 -0.48
N TRP A 60 -7.94 -6.91 -0.21
CA TRP A 60 -7.02 -7.62 0.67
C TRP A 60 -6.98 -7.07 2.09
N ARG A 61 -7.56 -5.89 2.33
CA ARG A 61 -7.45 -5.16 3.60
C ARG A 61 -8.08 -5.92 4.77
N LEU A 62 -9.31 -6.39 4.59
CA LEU A 62 -10.01 -7.19 5.62
C LEU A 62 -9.33 -8.55 5.83
N TRP A 63 -8.91 -9.18 4.74
CA TRP A 63 -8.20 -10.46 4.79
C TRP A 63 -6.89 -10.34 5.57
N ALA A 64 -6.08 -9.32 5.28
CA ALA A 64 -4.82 -9.06 5.98
C ALA A 64 -5.03 -8.76 7.47
N GLY A 65 -6.06 -7.96 7.79
CA GLY A 65 -6.43 -7.64 9.16
C GLY A 65 -6.87 -8.87 9.96
N ARG A 66 -7.74 -9.71 9.38
CA ARG A 66 -8.18 -10.98 10.02
C ARG A 66 -7.02 -11.95 10.28
N ARG A 67 -6.04 -11.97 9.39
CA ARG A 67 -4.84 -12.81 9.52
C ARG A 67 -3.74 -12.18 10.37
N ARG A 68 -3.95 -10.94 10.86
CA ARG A 68 -3.01 -10.18 11.69
C ARG A 68 -1.67 -9.90 11.01
N TYR A 69 -1.65 -9.74 9.68
CA TYR A 69 -0.45 -9.31 8.96
C TYR A 69 -0.23 -7.81 9.12
N ILE A 70 -1.33 -7.03 9.05
CA ILE A 70 -1.33 -5.60 9.31
C ILE A 70 -2.72 -5.19 9.80
N PRO A 71 -2.85 -4.32 10.81
CA PRO A 71 -4.13 -3.77 11.20
C PRO A 71 -4.78 -2.99 10.04
N ILE A 72 -6.12 -3.05 9.92
CA ILE A 72 -6.89 -2.53 8.79
C ILE A 72 -6.60 -1.05 8.50
N ASN A 73 -6.33 -0.25 9.54
CA ASN A 73 -6.13 1.20 9.45
C ASN A 73 -4.65 1.61 9.40
N VAL A 74 -3.72 0.65 9.45
CA VAL A 74 -2.28 0.95 9.41
C VAL A 74 -1.82 0.95 7.96
N PRO A 75 -1.21 2.04 7.48
CA PRO A 75 -0.67 2.09 6.13
C PRO A 75 0.66 1.33 6.04
N LEU A 76 0.98 0.93 4.81
CA LEU A 76 2.26 0.34 4.43
C LEU A 76 3.27 1.43 4.09
N VAL A 77 4.53 1.23 4.44
CA VAL A 77 5.68 1.97 3.88
C VAL A 77 6.34 1.05 2.86
N LYS A 78 6.35 1.43 1.58
CA LYS A 78 6.85 0.59 0.48
C LYS A 78 7.61 1.41 -0.54
N ARG A 79 8.46 0.72 -1.32
CA ARG A 79 9.11 1.29 -2.49
C ARG A 79 8.27 1.04 -3.73
N VAL A 80 8.22 2.01 -4.62
CA VAL A 80 7.66 1.87 -5.97
C VAL A 80 8.64 1.06 -6.80
N ALA A 81 8.33 -0.20 -7.05
CA ALA A 81 9.17 -1.11 -7.82
C ALA A 81 8.89 -1.03 -9.31
N ALA A 82 7.62 -0.78 -9.69
CA ALA A 82 7.22 -0.57 -11.09
C ALA A 82 6.15 0.52 -11.20
N ILE A 83 6.13 1.20 -12.33
CA ILE A 83 5.29 2.35 -12.66
C ILE A 83 4.43 2.05 -13.90
N PRO A 84 3.46 2.92 -14.27
CA PRO A 84 2.67 2.77 -15.49
C PRO A 84 3.53 2.48 -16.73
N GLY A 85 3.12 1.49 -17.51
CA GLY A 85 3.83 1.02 -18.70
C GLY A 85 4.80 -0.13 -18.47
N ASP A 86 5.25 -0.37 -17.24
CA ASP A 86 6.06 -1.55 -16.93
C ASP A 86 5.25 -2.84 -17.02
N SER A 87 5.88 -3.91 -17.51
CA SER A 87 5.33 -5.26 -17.47
C SER A 87 5.67 -5.93 -16.15
N VAL A 88 4.67 -6.42 -15.44
CA VAL A 88 4.85 -7.17 -14.19
C VAL A 88 4.29 -8.57 -14.34
N CYS A 89 5.04 -9.57 -13.89
CA CYS A 89 4.69 -10.98 -13.97
C CYS A 89 4.82 -11.65 -12.61
N ALA A 90 3.92 -12.60 -12.33
CA ALA A 90 4.09 -13.57 -11.26
C ALA A 90 4.04 -14.97 -11.84
N ILE A 91 5.16 -15.68 -11.75
CA ILE A 91 5.36 -17.02 -12.31
C ILE A 91 5.81 -17.93 -11.17
N GLY A 92 4.91 -18.79 -10.70
CA GLY A 92 5.13 -19.57 -9.49
C GLY A 92 5.42 -18.65 -8.30
N THR A 93 6.59 -18.78 -7.70
CA THR A 93 7.02 -17.93 -6.57
C THR A 93 7.77 -16.68 -7.00
N LEU A 94 8.15 -16.55 -8.27
CA LEU A 94 8.96 -15.45 -8.78
C LEU A 94 8.08 -14.28 -9.25
N VAL A 95 8.39 -13.07 -8.78
CA VAL A 95 7.84 -11.82 -9.31
C VAL A 95 8.89 -11.13 -10.16
N GLN A 96 8.48 -10.71 -11.36
CA GLN A 96 9.35 -10.07 -12.34
C GLN A 96 8.81 -8.71 -12.73
N ILE A 97 9.71 -7.79 -13.09
CA ILE A 97 9.43 -6.51 -13.72
C ILE A 97 10.26 -6.45 -15.01
N ASN A 98 9.61 -6.23 -16.13
CA ASN A 98 10.26 -6.14 -17.45
C ASN A 98 11.20 -7.34 -17.72
N GLY A 99 10.74 -8.55 -17.35
CA GLY A 99 11.49 -9.80 -17.52
C GLY A 99 12.59 -10.07 -16.48
N ARG A 100 12.82 -9.16 -15.53
CA ARG A 100 13.84 -9.32 -14.48
C ARG A 100 13.19 -9.75 -13.17
N GLY A 101 13.70 -10.78 -12.52
CA GLY A 101 13.28 -11.21 -11.19
C GLY A 101 13.59 -10.14 -10.14
N VAL A 102 12.58 -9.74 -9.37
CA VAL A 102 12.70 -8.66 -8.37
C VAL A 102 12.33 -9.09 -6.96
N ALA A 103 11.49 -10.11 -6.82
CA ALA A 103 11.08 -10.63 -5.53
C ALA A 103 10.68 -12.10 -5.62
N ILE A 104 10.80 -12.79 -4.49
CA ILE A 104 10.28 -14.14 -4.31
C ILE A 104 9.18 -14.06 -3.26
N ARG A 105 8.04 -14.70 -3.51
CA ARG A 105 6.94 -14.83 -2.56
C ARG A 105 6.90 -16.23 -1.95
N ARG A 106 6.37 -16.32 -0.74
CA ARG A 106 6.10 -17.60 -0.09
C ARG A 106 4.69 -18.07 -0.47
N LEU A 107 4.50 -19.37 -0.59
CA LEU A 107 3.17 -19.96 -0.85
C LEU A 107 2.33 -20.03 0.43
N SER A 108 2.99 -20.13 1.59
CA SER A 108 2.33 -20.13 2.89
C SER A 108 3.04 -19.21 3.89
N ASP A 109 2.31 -18.75 4.88
CA ASP A 109 2.85 -17.97 6.00
C ASP A 109 3.54 -18.87 7.05
N GLY A 110 4.10 -18.26 8.09
CA GLY A 110 4.77 -18.96 9.18
C GLY A 110 3.86 -19.87 10.03
N ARG A 111 2.55 -19.90 9.73
CA ARG A 111 1.55 -20.77 10.35
C ARG A 111 1.02 -21.83 9.39
N GLY A 112 1.63 -21.99 8.22
CA GLY A 112 1.21 -22.92 7.18
C GLY A 112 -0.07 -22.55 6.45
N ARG A 113 -0.56 -21.29 6.56
CA ARG A 113 -1.78 -20.83 5.87
C ARG A 113 -1.41 -20.27 4.50
N ASP A 114 -2.20 -20.59 3.48
CA ASP A 114 -1.94 -20.12 2.12
C ASP A 114 -1.89 -18.59 2.04
N MET A 115 -0.88 -18.08 1.35
CA MET A 115 -0.75 -16.67 1.01
C MET A 115 -1.57 -16.35 -0.23
N PRO A 116 -2.04 -15.10 -0.38
CA PRO A 116 -2.65 -14.69 -1.64
C PRO A 116 -1.67 -14.88 -2.77
N ASP A 117 -2.17 -15.32 -3.91
CA ASP A 117 -1.37 -15.38 -5.11
C ASP A 117 -2.12 -14.79 -6.30
N TRP A 118 -1.42 -14.05 -7.09
CA TRP A 118 -1.80 -13.67 -8.44
C TRP A 118 -0.79 -14.29 -9.41
N HIS A 119 -1.19 -14.53 -10.65
CA HIS A 119 -0.34 -15.18 -11.64
C HIS A 119 -0.57 -14.61 -13.04
N GLY A 120 0.42 -14.85 -13.90
CA GLY A 120 0.45 -14.28 -15.23
C GLY A 120 1.19 -12.96 -15.30
N CYS A 121 1.10 -12.32 -16.46
CA CYS A 121 1.74 -11.04 -16.75
C CYS A 121 0.67 -9.99 -17.08
N THR A 122 0.94 -8.75 -16.67
CA THR A 122 0.14 -7.59 -17.04
C THR A 122 1.04 -6.39 -17.24
N THR A 123 0.64 -5.47 -18.12
CA THR A 123 1.26 -4.14 -18.22
C THR A 123 0.50 -3.20 -17.30
N LEU A 124 1.23 -2.49 -16.42
CA LEU A 124 0.63 -1.55 -15.50
C LEU A 124 -0.09 -0.42 -16.22
N GLY A 125 -1.35 -0.21 -15.89
CA GLY A 125 -2.16 0.90 -16.39
C GLY A 125 -1.69 2.25 -15.85
N GLN A 126 -2.23 3.34 -16.40
CA GLN A 126 -1.83 4.74 -16.09
C GLN A 126 -1.86 5.11 -14.60
N ARG A 127 -2.57 4.35 -13.79
CA ARG A 127 -2.75 4.61 -12.36
C ARG A 127 -2.42 3.41 -11.50
N GLU A 128 -1.57 2.52 -11.98
CA GLU A 128 -1.17 1.31 -11.29
C GLU A 128 0.33 1.28 -11.03
N TYR A 129 0.71 0.76 -9.88
CA TYR A 129 2.09 0.68 -9.40
C TYR A 129 2.32 -0.67 -8.75
N LEU A 130 3.50 -1.25 -8.91
CA LEU A 130 3.90 -2.38 -8.08
C LEU A 130 4.70 -1.86 -6.89
N LEU A 131 4.19 -2.12 -5.69
CA LEU A 131 4.82 -1.70 -4.44
C LEU A 131 5.46 -2.91 -3.76
N LEU A 132 6.76 -2.83 -3.49
CA LEU A 132 7.52 -3.87 -2.81
C LEU A 132 8.24 -3.32 -1.57
N GLY A 133 8.38 -4.15 -0.56
CA GLY A 133 9.23 -3.88 0.59
C GLY A 133 10.59 -4.55 0.43
N ASP A 134 11.59 -4.04 1.15
CA ASP A 134 12.97 -4.50 1.08
C ASP A 134 13.15 -5.91 1.69
N GLY A 135 12.38 -6.25 2.71
CA GLY A 135 12.48 -7.54 3.38
C GLY A 135 11.89 -8.70 2.56
N PRO A 136 12.47 -9.91 2.66
CA PRO A 136 11.97 -11.10 1.96
C PRO A 136 10.57 -11.51 2.42
N ASP A 137 10.21 -11.22 3.66
CA ASP A 137 8.92 -11.55 4.26
C ASP A 137 7.92 -10.39 4.23
N SER A 138 8.19 -9.36 3.42
CA SER A 138 7.32 -8.20 3.30
C SER A 138 5.96 -8.57 2.73
N PHE A 139 4.89 -8.18 3.42
CA PHE A 139 3.53 -8.27 2.90
C PHE A 139 3.27 -7.06 1.99
N ASP A 140 3.24 -7.30 0.69
CA ASP A 140 3.22 -6.27 -0.35
C ASP A 140 2.71 -6.80 -1.70
N GLY A 141 2.96 -6.08 -2.78
CA GLY A 141 2.53 -6.41 -4.14
C GLY A 141 2.96 -7.78 -4.65
N ARG A 142 3.93 -8.45 -4.02
CA ARG A 142 4.25 -9.85 -4.35
C ARG A 142 3.08 -10.80 -4.08
N TYR A 143 2.17 -10.41 -3.16
CA TYR A 143 1.00 -11.20 -2.77
C TYR A 143 -0.30 -10.67 -3.33
N PHE A 144 -0.51 -9.37 -3.40
CA PHE A 144 -1.78 -8.78 -3.86
C PHE A 144 -1.70 -8.11 -5.23
N GLY A 145 -0.53 -8.16 -5.89
CA GLY A 145 -0.37 -7.60 -7.23
C GLY A 145 -0.25 -6.06 -7.24
N PRO A 146 -0.59 -5.44 -8.37
CA PRO A 146 -0.54 -3.99 -8.52
C PRO A 146 -1.44 -3.24 -7.54
N THR A 147 -0.99 -2.05 -7.15
CA THR A 147 -1.71 -1.12 -6.28
C THR A 147 -2.17 0.08 -7.09
N GLY A 148 -3.46 0.40 -7.01
CA GLY A 148 -4.02 1.57 -7.67
C GLY A 148 -3.57 2.88 -7.01
N ARG A 149 -3.48 3.97 -7.78
CA ARG A 149 -3.09 5.32 -7.29
C ARG A 149 -3.95 5.78 -6.11
N ASN A 150 -5.20 5.38 -6.04
CA ASN A 150 -6.12 5.79 -4.97
C ASN A 150 -5.77 5.17 -3.60
N ASP A 151 -5.04 4.07 -3.58
CA ASP A 151 -4.54 3.47 -2.36
C ASP A 151 -3.18 4.05 -1.92
N ILE A 152 -2.50 4.83 -2.78
CA ILE A 152 -1.27 5.54 -2.43
C ILE A 152 -1.61 6.88 -1.79
N ILE A 153 -1.29 7.05 -0.51
CA ILE A 153 -1.54 8.25 0.28
C ILE A 153 -0.60 9.39 -0.15
N GLY A 154 0.68 9.08 -0.36
CA GLY A 154 1.67 10.06 -0.79
C GLY A 154 3.09 9.51 -0.82
N LYS A 155 4.01 10.32 -1.35
CA LYS A 155 5.45 10.08 -1.27
C LYS A 155 5.91 10.28 0.16
N ALA A 156 6.93 9.54 0.57
CA ALA A 156 7.44 9.60 1.93
C ALA A 156 8.96 9.76 1.93
N HIS A 157 9.45 10.62 2.81
CA HIS A 157 10.88 10.82 3.04
C HIS A 157 11.17 10.50 4.50
N ARG A 158 12.19 9.68 4.74
CA ARG A 158 12.67 9.39 6.10
C ARG A 158 13.39 10.62 6.66
N LEU A 159 13.10 10.96 7.91
CA LEU A 159 13.84 11.96 8.69
C LEU A 159 15.09 11.38 9.32
#